data_cbd884b4a002ea40e5a8b10c52110750
#
_entry.id   cbd884b4a002ea40e5a8b10c52110750
#
_cell.length_a   1.000
_cell.length_b   1.000
_cell.length_c   1.000
_cell.angle_alpha   90.00
_cell.angle_beta   90.00
_cell.angle_gamma   90.00
#
_symmetry.space_group_name_H-M   'P 1'
#
loop_
_entity.id
_entity.type
_entity.pdbx_description
1 polymer ?
#
loop_
_entity_poly.entity_id
_entity_poly.type
_entity_poly.pdbx_seq_one_letter_code
_entity_poly.pdbx_strand_id
1 'polypeptide(L)'
;MRMPHGTLPADVEVLSEADLAAEGLVTFAALANMTGTELIAAAKRLGVVATQQEELAAVIQKILKAQADEQGQIWAEGILEIVDDGYGFIRRNGLLPSADDVYVPSPMVRRLGLRQGDTVGGVIRAPREGEKFWGMLRVEIVSGTDPESAR
;
A
#
# COMPACT_ATOMS: atom_id res chain seq x y z
N MET A 1 -13.63 6.07 -18.51
CA MET A 1 -13.77 4.93 -19.43
C MET A 1 -13.79 3.64 -18.62
N ARG A 2 -14.77 2.79 -18.92
CA ARG A 2 -14.86 1.52 -18.22
C ARG A 2 -13.90 0.50 -18.83
N MET A 3 -13.16 -0.21 -17.98
CA MET A 3 -12.27 -1.27 -18.45
C MET A 3 -13.08 -2.50 -18.87
N PRO A 4 -12.63 -3.23 -19.90
CA PRO A 4 -13.28 -4.49 -20.27
C PRO A 4 -13.21 -5.49 -19.12
N HIS A 5 -14.26 -6.32 -19.02
CA HIS A 5 -14.29 -7.39 -18.03
C HIS A 5 -13.10 -8.35 -18.25
N GLY A 6 -12.42 -8.74 -17.20
CA GLY A 6 -11.27 -9.63 -17.25
C GLY A 6 -9.92 -8.93 -17.36
N THR A 7 -9.89 -7.59 -17.60
CA THR A 7 -8.63 -6.86 -17.64
C THR A 7 -8.20 -6.34 -16.28
N LEU A 8 -9.13 -6.22 -15.34
CA LEU A 8 -8.87 -5.75 -13.99
C LEU A 8 -8.63 -6.93 -13.05
N PRO A 9 -7.75 -6.76 -12.06
CA PRO A 9 -7.53 -7.79 -11.05
C PRO A 9 -8.83 -8.17 -10.32
N ALA A 10 -9.01 -9.46 -10.07
CA ALA A 10 -10.15 -10.00 -9.32
C ALA A 10 -9.68 -10.49 -7.95
N ASP A 11 -10.63 -10.82 -7.08
CA ASP A 11 -10.38 -11.47 -5.79
C ASP A 11 -9.40 -10.70 -4.89
N VAL A 12 -9.53 -9.37 -4.88
CA VAL A 12 -8.73 -8.54 -3.99
C VAL A 12 -9.48 -8.40 -2.67
N GLU A 13 -8.91 -8.93 -1.60
CA GLU A 13 -9.47 -8.78 -0.27
C GLU A 13 -8.99 -7.49 0.38
N VAL A 14 -9.89 -6.83 1.09
CA VAL A 14 -9.52 -5.69 1.91
C VAL A 14 -9.33 -6.19 3.33
N LEU A 15 -8.07 -6.38 3.73
CA LEU A 15 -7.73 -6.90 5.04
C LEU A 15 -7.77 -5.79 6.09
N SER A 16 -8.31 -6.12 7.24
CA SER A 16 -8.34 -5.21 8.38
C SER A 16 -6.98 -5.25 9.11
N GLU A 17 -6.76 -4.27 9.96
CA GLU A 17 -5.56 -4.25 10.80
C GLU A 17 -5.49 -5.49 11.69
N ALA A 18 -6.65 -5.94 12.21
CA ALA A 18 -6.72 -7.15 13.02
C ALA A 18 -6.32 -8.39 12.21
N ASP A 19 -6.74 -8.46 10.94
CA ASP A 19 -6.36 -9.58 10.06
C ASP A 19 -4.85 -9.63 9.85
N LEU A 20 -4.23 -8.48 9.66
CA LEU A 20 -2.78 -8.39 9.47
C LEU A 20 -2.03 -8.78 10.74
N ALA A 21 -2.49 -8.32 11.89
CA ALA A 21 -1.88 -8.68 13.17
C ALA A 21 -1.98 -10.18 13.42
N ALA A 22 -3.08 -10.81 13.04
CA ALA A 22 -3.27 -12.26 13.18
C ALA A 22 -2.25 -13.03 12.34
N GLU A 23 -1.76 -12.46 11.25
CA GLU A 23 -0.73 -13.05 10.41
C GLU A 23 0.69 -12.71 10.90
N GLY A 24 0.82 -11.99 12.01
CA GLY A 24 2.11 -11.61 12.56
C GLY A 24 2.74 -10.40 11.86
N LEU A 25 1.97 -9.67 11.09
CA LEU A 25 2.45 -8.49 10.39
C LEU A 25 2.19 -7.23 11.20
N VAL A 26 3.12 -6.27 11.13
CA VAL A 26 2.92 -4.97 11.77
C VAL A 26 2.34 -3.98 10.75
N THR A 27 1.56 -3.04 11.25
CA THR A 27 0.89 -2.01 10.45
C THR A 27 1.51 -0.65 10.73
N PHE A 28 1.15 0.34 9.92
CA PHE A 28 1.56 1.72 10.17
C PHE A 28 1.17 2.15 11.58
N ALA A 29 -0.09 1.89 11.98
CA ALA A 29 -0.58 2.30 13.29
C ALA A 29 0.22 1.66 14.43
N ALA A 30 0.52 0.37 14.31
CA ALA A 30 1.31 -0.33 15.33
C ALA A 30 2.70 0.27 15.45
N LEU A 31 3.36 0.55 14.32
CA LEU A 31 4.69 1.15 14.32
C LEU A 31 4.67 2.59 14.86
N ALA A 32 3.65 3.35 14.52
CA ALA A 32 3.51 4.74 14.99
C ALA A 32 3.31 4.83 16.51
N ASN A 33 2.81 3.77 17.13
CA ASN A 33 2.60 3.71 18.58
C ASN A 33 3.82 3.19 19.35
N MET A 34 4.88 2.80 18.67
CA MET A 34 6.10 2.33 19.30
C MET A 34 6.93 3.49 19.84
N THR A 35 7.70 3.21 20.89
CA THR A 35 8.73 4.14 21.35
C THR A 35 9.84 4.19 20.30
N GLY A 36 10.70 5.20 20.38
CA GLY A 36 11.86 5.29 19.49
C GLY A 36 12.74 4.05 19.56
N THR A 37 12.97 3.52 20.76
CA THR A 37 13.78 2.32 20.97
C THR A 37 13.13 1.10 20.33
N GLU A 38 11.81 0.92 20.50
CA GLU A 38 11.08 -0.17 19.89
C GLU A 38 11.09 -0.10 18.37
N LEU A 39 10.93 1.10 17.82
CA LEU A 39 10.93 1.32 16.38
C LEU A 39 12.28 0.99 15.77
N ILE A 40 13.37 1.43 16.40
CA ILE A 40 14.73 1.14 15.95
C ILE A 40 14.99 -0.37 16.00
N ALA A 41 14.52 -1.05 17.05
CA ALA A 41 14.67 -2.50 17.16
C ALA A 41 13.90 -3.23 16.05
N ALA A 42 12.68 -2.77 15.73
CA ALA A 42 11.90 -3.34 14.65
C ALA A 42 12.59 -3.15 13.29
N ALA A 43 13.16 -1.97 13.05
CA ALA A 43 13.90 -1.68 11.83
C ALA A 43 15.13 -2.60 11.72
N LYS A 44 15.88 -2.72 12.78
CA LYS A 44 17.11 -3.52 12.80
C LYS A 44 16.82 -4.99 12.49
N ARG A 45 15.73 -5.52 13.04
CA ARG A 45 15.34 -6.92 12.80
C ARG A 45 15.11 -7.20 11.33
N LEU A 46 14.66 -6.21 10.57
CA LEU A 46 14.41 -6.31 9.13
C LEU A 46 15.57 -5.81 8.29
N GLY A 47 16.70 -5.49 8.90
CA GLY A 47 17.87 -5.00 8.18
C GLY A 47 17.74 -3.56 7.70
N VAL A 48 16.82 -2.80 8.27
CA VAL A 48 16.60 -1.40 7.90
C VAL A 48 17.45 -0.51 8.78
N VAL A 49 18.19 0.41 8.17
CA VAL A 49 18.95 1.43 8.90
C VAL A 49 18.02 2.63 9.13
N ALA A 50 17.77 2.94 10.39
CA ALA A 50 16.94 4.06 10.78
C ALA A 50 17.72 4.97 11.72
N THR A 51 17.60 6.29 11.55
CA THR A 51 18.23 7.28 12.39
C THR A 51 17.17 8.15 13.04
N GLN A 52 17.53 8.79 14.15
CA GLN A 52 16.59 9.68 14.86
C GLN A 52 16.35 10.99 14.12
N GLN A 53 17.15 11.28 13.10
CA GLN A 53 16.98 12.48 12.30
C GLN A 53 15.98 12.30 11.16
N GLU A 54 15.61 11.06 10.85
CA GLU A 54 14.62 10.80 9.80
C GLU A 54 13.22 11.05 10.32
N GLU A 55 12.33 11.48 9.43
CA GLU A 55 10.92 11.64 9.77
C GLU A 55 10.31 10.27 10.11
N LEU A 56 9.41 10.28 11.10
CA LEU A 56 8.76 9.05 11.56
C LEU A 56 8.08 8.30 10.41
N ALA A 57 7.32 9.01 9.57
CA ALA A 57 6.62 8.38 8.45
C ALA A 57 7.59 7.70 7.48
N ALA A 58 8.75 8.32 7.24
CA ALA A 58 9.75 7.75 6.34
C ALA A 58 10.34 6.45 6.92
N VAL A 59 10.61 6.42 8.22
CA VAL A 59 11.12 5.22 8.89
C VAL A 59 10.07 4.10 8.84
N ILE A 60 8.83 4.43 9.14
CA ILE A 60 7.73 3.46 9.11
C ILE A 60 7.58 2.87 7.70
N GLN A 61 7.64 3.71 6.67
CA GLN A 61 7.55 3.24 5.29
C GLN A 61 8.68 2.27 4.94
N LYS A 62 9.90 2.56 5.36
CA LYS A 62 11.03 1.65 5.14
C LYS A 62 10.80 0.30 5.81
N ILE A 63 10.25 0.30 7.01
CA ILE A 63 9.97 -0.92 7.75
C ILE A 63 8.88 -1.74 7.05
N LEU A 64 7.79 -1.09 6.64
CA LEU A 64 6.69 -1.77 5.95
C LEU A 64 7.15 -2.36 4.62
N LYS A 65 7.96 -1.63 3.88
CA LYS A 65 8.52 -2.10 2.62
C LYS A 65 9.45 -3.29 2.83
N ALA A 66 10.31 -3.23 3.85
CA ALA A 66 11.20 -4.33 4.19
C ALA A 66 10.43 -5.58 4.64
N GLN A 67 9.33 -5.38 5.38
CA GLN A 67 8.46 -6.48 5.78
C GLN A 67 7.84 -7.17 4.57
N ALA A 68 7.36 -6.39 3.60
CA ALA A 68 6.82 -6.94 2.37
C ALA A 68 7.87 -7.77 1.63
N ASP A 69 9.09 -7.25 1.54
CA ASP A 69 10.20 -7.94 0.88
C ASP A 69 10.53 -9.26 1.58
N GLU A 70 10.58 -9.25 2.91
CA GLU A 70 10.83 -10.46 3.70
C GLU A 70 9.76 -11.52 3.47
N GLN A 71 8.50 -11.09 3.26
CA GLN A 71 7.39 -12.00 3.00
C GLN A 71 7.34 -12.47 1.53
N GLY A 72 8.29 -12.06 0.71
CA GLY A 72 8.29 -12.39 -0.71
C GLY A 72 7.23 -11.63 -1.50
N GLN A 73 6.75 -10.52 -0.97
CA GLN A 73 5.73 -9.69 -1.60
C GLN A 73 6.36 -8.51 -2.29
N ILE A 74 5.61 -7.90 -3.21
CA ILE A 74 6.11 -6.77 -3.99
C ILE A 74 5.45 -5.48 -3.49
N TRP A 75 6.26 -4.47 -3.27
CA TRP A 75 5.81 -3.14 -2.83
C TRP A 75 5.70 -2.20 -4.01
N ALA A 76 4.66 -1.37 -4.01
CA ALA A 76 4.55 -0.28 -4.96
C ALA A 76 3.95 0.95 -4.29
N GLU A 77 4.30 2.11 -4.82
CA GLU A 77 3.78 3.37 -4.33
C GLU A 77 3.66 4.36 -5.48
N GLY A 78 2.76 5.31 -5.33
CA GLY A 78 2.55 6.33 -6.34
C GLY A 78 1.30 7.14 -6.04
N ILE A 79 0.92 7.99 -7.00
CA ILE A 79 -0.21 8.90 -6.85
C ILE A 79 -1.48 8.23 -7.37
N LEU A 80 -2.54 8.28 -6.57
CA LEU A 80 -3.81 7.68 -6.90
C LEU A 80 -4.63 8.58 -7.82
N GLU A 81 -5.11 7.99 -8.91
CA GLU A 81 -6.10 8.60 -9.77
C GLU A 81 -7.37 7.75 -9.71
N ILE A 82 -8.48 8.36 -9.30
CA ILE A 82 -9.77 7.67 -9.21
C ILE A 82 -10.54 7.96 -10.49
N VAL A 83 -11.06 6.89 -11.11
CA VAL A 83 -11.86 7.01 -12.32
C VAL A 83 -13.35 7.06 -11.99
N ASP A 84 -14.18 7.42 -12.98
CA ASP A 84 -15.61 7.66 -12.79
C ASP A 84 -16.36 6.48 -12.19
N ASP A 85 -15.91 5.25 -12.45
CA ASP A 85 -16.55 4.05 -11.91
C ASP A 85 -16.20 3.80 -10.43
N GLY A 86 -15.36 4.63 -9.82
CA GLY A 86 -15.05 4.57 -8.40
C GLY A 86 -13.85 3.72 -8.02
N TYR A 87 -13.26 3.01 -8.96
CA TYR A 87 -11.97 2.36 -8.72
C TYR A 87 -10.85 3.32 -9.09
N GLY A 88 -9.60 2.96 -8.80
CA GLY A 88 -8.47 3.83 -9.08
C GLY A 88 -7.26 3.13 -9.60
N PHE A 89 -6.28 3.93 -10.00
CA PHE A 89 -4.96 3.45 -10.41
C PHE A 89 -3.90 4.25 -9.68
N ILE A 90 -2.90 3.53 -9.19
CA ILE A 90 -1.69 4.19 -8.68
C ILE A 90 -0.75 4.35 -9.87
N ARG A 91 -0.47 5.61 -10.21
CA ARG A 91 0.40 5.94 -11.34
C ARG A 91 1.85 5.79 -10.90
N ARG A 92 2.53 4.81 -11.47
CA ARG A 92 3.92 4.50 -11.12
C ARG A 92 4.93 5.23 -11.99
N ASN A 93 4.47 5.78 -13.10
CA ASN A 93 5.31 6.47 -14.07
C ASN A 93 4.94 7.95 -14.13
N GLY A 94 5.05 8.62 -13.00
CA GLY A 94 4.59 9.99 -12.84
C GLY A 94 3.07 10.07 -12.92
N LEU A 95 2.56 11.02 -13.69
CA LEU A 95 1.11 11.17 -13.87
C LEU A 95 0.62 10.58 -15.20
N LEU A 96 1.52 9.97 -15.97
CA LEU A 96 1.16 9.39 -17.26
C LEU A 96 0.66 7.95 -17.08
N PRO A 97 -0.45 7.57 -17.74
CA PRO A 97 -0.90 6.18 -17.71
C PRO A 97 0.17 5.26 -18.28
N SER A 98 0.34 4.08 -17.67
CA SER A 98 1.29 3.09 -18.14
C SER A 98 0.82 1.67 -17.79
N ALA A 99 1.46 0.68 -18.41
CA ALA A 99 1.18 -0.72 -18.11
C ALA A 99 1.63 -1.11 -16.71
N ASP A 100 2.48 -0.30 -16.07
CA ASP A 100 2.95 -0.53 -14.71
C ASP A 100 2.00 0.00 -13.64
N ASP A 101 0.92 0.66 -14.03
CA ASP A 101 -0.05 1.21 -13.09
C ASP A 101 -0.71 0.08 -12.29
N VAL A 102 -1.06 0.41 -11.04
CA VAL A 102 -1.62 -0.57 -10.12
C VAL A 102 -3.10 -0.28 -9.91
N TYR A 103 -3.94 -1.28 -10.20
CA TYR A 103 -5.38 -1.19 -10.00
C TYR A 103 -5.72 -1.24 -8.51
N VAL A 104 -6.57 -0.30 -8.08
CA VAL A 104 -7.11 -0.26 -6.71
C VAL A 104 -8.61 -0.42 -6.79
N PRO A 105 -9.17 -1.54 -6.28
CA PRO A 105 -10.61 -1.81 -6.43
C PRO A 105 -11.47 -0.81 -5.67
N SER A 106 -12.68 -0.58 -6.18
CA SER A 106 -13.56 0.41 -5.60
C SER A 106 -13.94 0.13 -4.14
N PRO A 107 -14.13 -1.13 -3.69
CA PRO A 107 -14.37 -1.37 -2.26
C PRO A 107 -13.22 -0.86 -1.38
N MET A 108 -11.98 -1.00 -1.83
CA MET A 108 -10.82 -0.51 -1.10
C MET A 108 -10.78 1.02 -1.07
N VAL A 109 -11.07 1.65 -2.20
CA VAL A 109 -11.15 3.12 -2.29
C VAL A 109 -12.19 3.65 -1.31
N ARG A 110 -13.37 3.04 -1.26
CA ARG A 110 -14.46 3.48 -0.38
C ARG A 110 -14.16 3.22 1.09
N ARG A 111 -13.69 2.02 1.40
CA ARG A 111 -13.45 1.65 2.79
C ARG A 111 -12.39 2.53 3.44
N LEU A 112 -11.32 2.82 2.72
CA LEU A 112 -10.22 3.62 3.24
C LEU A 112 -10.41 5.11 3.01
N GLY A 113 -11.49 5.51 2.33
CA GLY A 113 -11.74 6.92 2.04
C GLY A 113 -10.66 7.55 1.19
N LEU A 114 -10.10 6.78 0.24
CA LEU A 114 -9.02 7.27 -0.61
C LEU A 114 -9.53 8.37 -1.51
N ARG A 115 -8.66 9.35 -1.78
CA ARG A 115 -8.99 10.52 -2.58
C ARG A 115 -8.07 10.68 -3.76
N GLN A 116 -8.58 11.37 -4.78
CA GLN A 116 -7.78 11.78 -5.92
C GLN A 116 -6.53 12.52 -5.45
N GLY A 117 -5.37 12.08 -5.93
CA GLY A 117 -4.10 12.73 -5.60
C GLY A 117 -3.40 12.21 -4.36
N ASP A 118 -4.03 11.30 -3.60
CA ASP A 118 -3.35 10.68 -2.45
C ASP A 118 -2.12 9.91 -2.92
N THR A 119 -1.05 9.96 -2.11
CA THR A 119 0.09 9.08 -2.30
C THR A 119 -0.20 7.79 -1.56
N VAL A 120 -0.23 6.67 -2.27
CA VAL A 120 -0.60 5.37 -1.71
C VAL A 120 0.55 4.40 -1.89
N GLY A 121 0.87 3.68 -0.83
CA GLY A 121 1.89 2.64 -0.87
C GLY A 121 1.38 1.36 -0.23
N GLY A 122 1.83 0.23 -0.75
CA GLY A 122 1.42 -1.05 -0.22
C GLY A 122 1.91 -2.23 -1.05
N VAL A 123 1.32 -3.38 -0.78
CA VAL A 123 1.68 -4.64 -1.40
C VAL A 123 0.80 -4.89 -2.62
N ILE A 124 1.44 -5.28 -3.73
CA ILE A 124 0.77 -5.52 -5.00
C ILE A 124 1.02 -6.95 -5.47
N ARG A 125 0.21 -7.40 -6.43
CA ARG A 125 0.41 -8.67 -7.11
C ARG A 125 0.45 -8.48 -8.62
N ALA A 126 1.19 -9.39 -9.27
CA ALA A 126 1.29 -9.39 -10.72
C ALA A 126 -0.05 -9.78 -11.37
N PRO A 127 -0.28 -9.33 -12.62
CA PRO A 127 -1.46 -9.74 -13.36
C PRO A 127 -1.54 -11.26 -13.50
N ARG A 128 -2.74 -11.80 -13.34
CA ARG A 128 -3.03 -13.20 -13.62
C ARG A 128 -3.51 -13.32 -15.07
N GLU A 129 -3.70 -14.55 -15.51
CA GLU A 129 -4.21 -14.79 -16.86
C GLU A 129 -5.50 -14.01 -17.09
N GLY A 130 -5.56 -13.29 -18.19
CA GLY A 130 -6.72 -12.48 -18.55
C GLY A 130 -6.73 -11.08 -17.94
N GLU A 131 -5.80 -10.78 -17.03
CA GLU A 131 -5.69 -9.46 -16.42
C GLU A 131 -4.58 -8.66 -17.10
N LYS A 132 -4.74 -7.35 -17.14
CA LYS A 132 -3.78 -6.47 -17.78
C LYS A 132 -2.89 -5.74 -16.79
N PHE A 133 -3.43 -5.42 -15.61
CA PHE A 133 -2.75 -4.55 -14.63
C PHE A 133 -2.34 -5.31 -13.39
N TRP A 134 -1.29 -4.81 -12.73
CA TRP A 134 -0.98 -5.17 -11.36
C TRP A 134 -2.14 -4.76 -10.47
N GLY A 135 -2.34 -5.46 -9.37
CA GLY A 135 -3.43 -5.18 -8.44
C GLY A 135 -2.93 -4.89 -7.03
N MET A 136 -3.54 -3.91 -6.39
CA MET A 136 -3.26 -3.62 -4.98
C MET A 136 -3.88 -4.71 -4.12
N LEU A 137 -3.05 -5.41 -3.35
CA LEU A 137 -3.50 -6.40 -2.37
C LEU A 137 -3.81 -5.74 -1.03
N ARG A 138 -2.94 -4.81 -0.62
CA ARG A 138 -3.04 -4.22 0.72
C ARG A 138 -2.44 -2.82 0.70
N VAL A 139 -3.23 -1.83 1.10
CA VAL A 139 -2.74 -0.46 1.28
C VAL A 139 -2.16 -0.36 2.68
N GLU A 140 -0.92 0.07 2.80
CA GLU A 140 -0.24 0.16 4.09
C GLU A 140 0.07 1.58 4.53
N ILE A 141 0.14 2.52 3.59
CA ILE A 141 0.39 3.93 3.90
C ILE A 141 -0.35 4.82 2.90
N VAL A 142 -0.97 5.89 3.41
CA VAL A 142 -1.69 6.87 2.59
C VAL A 142 -1.21 8.25 2.99
N SER A 143 -0.61 8.97 2.03
CA SER A 143 -0.11 10.33 2.24
C SER A 143 0.73 10.45 3.51
N GLY A 144 1.57 9.44 3.77
CA GLY A 144 2.49 9.43 4.92
C GLY A 144 1.84 9.08 6.25
N THR A 145 0.61 8.58 6.26
CA THR A 145 -0.11 8.23 7.50
C THR A 145 -0.72 6.84 7.43
N ASP A 146 -1.28 6.41 8.56
CA ASP A 146 -2.05 5.18 8.65
C ASP A 146 -3.28 5.27 7.73
N PRO A 147 -3.54 4.24 6.88
CA PRO A 147 -4.69 4.27 5.97
C PRO A 147 -6.03 4.52 6.65
N GLU A 148 -6.24 3.97 7.84
CA GLU A 148 -7.49 4.15 8.58
C GLU A 148 -7.66 5.59 9.09
N SER A 149 -6.55 6.29 9.34
CA SER A 149 -6.56 7.67 9.86
C SER A 149 -6.63 8.72 8.77
N ALA A 150 -6.34 8.35 7.52
CA ALA A 150 -6.25 9.30 6.41
C ALA A 150 -7.60 9.75 5.88
N ARG A 151 -8.68 9.12 6.31
CA ARG A 151 -10.03 9.45 5.85
C ARG A 151 -10.43 10.87 6.22
#